data_b0e14ef8db0949fe80502f2e59e3296d
#
_entry.id   b0e14ef8db0949fe80502f2e59e3296d
#
_cell.length_a   1.000
_cell.length_b   1.000
_cell.length_c   1.000
_cell.angle_alpha   90.00
_cell.angle_beta   90.00
_cell.angle_gamma   90.00
#
_symmetry.space_group_name_H-M   'P 1'
#
loop_
_entity.id
_entity.type
_entity.pdbx_description
1 polymer ?
#
loop_
_entity_poly.entity_id
_entity_poly.type
_entity_poly.pdbx_seq_one_letter_code
_entity_poly.pdbx_strand_id
1 'polypeptide(L)'
;RIAGLESTMTPGAKGEAVAQIVAEETARSTRRAVAGFDFTFSIPKSASVLWAVADAGVQALIAEAHHRAVAEVAAFMEREVAATRTGATAGDGAVAQVDVTGLIATAFDHFDSRAGDPHLHTHVVISNKAKTVLDGKWRSLDGRPMHTAVVALSELHEAVFADHMTRTFGVSWEAREMGRDRN
;
A
#
# COMPACT_ATOMS: atom_id res chain seq x y z
N ARG A 1 13.24 18.98 -25.46
CA ARG A 1 13.83 20.32 -25.29
C ARG A 1 15.03 20.53 -26.23
N ILE A 2 16.04 19.64 -26.26
CA ILE A 2 17.23 19.75 -27.11
C ILE A 2 16.86 19.75 -28.58
N ALA A 3 15.89 18.96 -29.03
CA ALA A 3 15.40 18.91 -30.41
C ALA A 3 14.71 20.21 -30.90
N GLY A 4 14.34 21.10 -29.98
CA GLY A 4 13.68 22.39 -30.29
C GLY A 4 14.61 23.58 -30.34
N LEU A 5 15.96 23.38 -30.26
CA LEU A 5 16.92 24.46 -30.39
C LEU A 5 16.99 24.89 -31.85
N GLU A 6 16.88 26.21 -32.07
CA GLU A 6 16.84 26.77 -33.42
C GLU A 6 18.14 26.51 -34.18
N SER A 7 18.03 26.20 -35.46
CA SER A 7 19.14 25.93 -36.35
C SER A 7 20.03 27.20 -36.63
N THR A 8 19.47 28.36 -36.30
CA THR A 8 20.12 29.68 -36.46
C THR A 8 21.11 30.02 -35.36
N MET A 9 21.15 29.26 -34.26
CA MET A 9 22.08 29.50 -33.15
C MET A 9 23.54 29.19 -33.56
N THR A 10 24.46 30.04 -33.11
CA THR A 10 25.89 29.75 -33.28
C THR A 10 26.28 28.47 -32.53
N PRO A 11 27.33 27.73 -32.98
CA PRO A 11 27.75 26.49 -32.31
C PRO A 11 28.06 26.69 -30.82
N GLY A 12 28.65 27.82 -30.42
CA GLY A 12 28.92 28.13 -29.00
C GLY A 12 27.63 28.35 -28.20
N ALA A 13 26.71 29.19 -28.69
CA ALA A 13 25.44 29.45 -28.03
C ALA A 13 24.58 28.17 -27.91
N LYS A 14 24.63 27.29 -28.91
CA LYS A 14 23.95 25.99 -28.87
C LYS A 14 24.55 25.07 -27.81
N GLY A 15 25.90 25.07 -27.69
CA GLY A 15 26.60 24.31 -26.64
C GLY A 15 26.22 24.76 -25.24
N GLU A 16 26.18 26.07 -24.99
CA GLU A 16 25.76 26.65 -23.71
C GLU A 16 24.29 26.31 -23.39
N ALA A 17 23.38 26.44 -24.36
CA ALA A 17 21.97 26.10 -24.19
C ALA A 17 21.77 24.61 -23.89
N VAL A 18 22.51 23.72 -24.53
CA VAL A 18 22.49 22.27 -24.24
C VAL A 18 23.00 22.00 -22.83
N ALA A 19 24.13 22.62 -22.43
CA ALA A 19 24.68 22.46 -21.08
C ALA A 19 23.70 22.95 -20.00
N GLN A 20 23.04 24.08 -20.25
CA GLN A 20 22.02 24.60 -19.33
C GLN A 20 20.81 23.64 -19.21
N ILE A 21 20.29 23.12 -20.34
CA ILE A 21 19.19 22.14 -20.34
C ILE A 21 19.59 20.87 -19.58
N VAL A 22 20.79 20.37 -19.80
CA VAL A 22 21.34 19.20 -19.10
C VAL A 22 21.46 19.47 -17.60
N ALA A 23 21.97 20.61 -17.19
CA ALA A 23 22.07 21.03 -15.80
C ALA A 23 20.68 21.15 -15.14
N GLU A 24 19.70 21.77 -15.82
CA GLU A 24 18.32 21.88 -15.35
C GLU A 24 17.66 20.51 -15.21
N GLU A 25 17.84 19.60 -16.18
CA GLU A 25 17.25 18.25 -16.10
C GLU A 25 17.93 17.40 -15.02
N THR A 26 19.25 17.58 -14.80
CA THR A 26 19.99 16.90 -13.73
C THR A 26 19.60 17.44 -12.35
N ALA A 27 19.38 18.76 -12.24
CA ALA A 27 18.92 19.40 -11.00
C ALA A 27 17.43 19.15 -10.71
N ARG A 28 16.64 18.75 -11.70
CA ARG A 28 15.30 18.25 -11.46
C ARG A 28 15.42 17.00 -10.61
N SER A 29 15.06 17.15 -9.33
CA SER A 29 14.82 16.00 -8.47
C SER A 29 13.87 15.06 -9.19
N THR A 30 14.40 13.97 -9.73
CA THR A 30 13.60 12.89 -10.29
C THR A 30 12.82 12.29 -9.10
N ARG A 31 11.61 12.79 -8.87
CA ARG A 31 10.65 12.10 -8.00
C ARG A 31 10.56 10.69 -8.56
N ARG A 32 11.14 9.73 -7.85
CA ARG A 32 10.95 8.32 -8.19
C ARG A 32 9.44 8.08 -8.18
N ALA A 33 8.92 7.66 -9.32
CA ALA A 33 7.53 7.28 -9.41
C ALA A 33 7.28 6.15 -8.41
N VAL A 34 6.29 6.31 -7.53
CA VAL A 34 5.86 5.25 -6.64
C VAL A 34 5.20 4.17 -7.49
N ALA A 35 5.75 2.97 -7.48
CA ALA A 35 5.25 1.84 -8.27
C ALA A 35 4.01 1.21 -7.61
N GLY A 36 3.96 1.19 -6.29
CA GLY A 36 2.88 0.59 -5.50
C GLY A 36 3.07 0.84 -4.02
N PHE A 37 2.16 0.27 -3.25
CA PHE A 37 2.12 0.32 -1.79
C PHE A 37 2.17 -1.11 -1.27
N ASP A 38 2.96 -1.38 -0.25
CA ASP A 38 3.04 -2.66 0.44
C ASP A 38 2.41 -2.53 1.82
N PHE A 39 1.33 -3.28 2.04
CA PHE A 39 0.64 -3.38 3.33
C PHE A 39 0.90 -4.76 3.92
N THR A 40 1.49 -4.79 5.10
CA THR A 40 1.77 -6.04 5.80
C THR A 40 0.72 -6.26 6.88
N PHE A 41 -0.02 -7.36 6.77
CA PHE A 41 -1.00 -7.81 7.74
C PHE A 41 -0.46 -8.99 8.52
N SER A 42 -0.31 -8.86 9.82
CA SER A 42 0.21 -9.92 10.70
C SER A 42 -0.86 -10.37 11.68
N ILE A 43 -0.92 -11.66 11.97
CA ILE A 43 -1.76 -12.17 13.05
C ILE A 43 -1.04 -12.02 14.40
N PRO A 44 -1.77 -12.03 15.53
CA PRO A 44 -1.17 -12.02 16.86
C PRO A 44 -0.12 -13.12 17.04
N LYS A 45 0.91 -12.85 17.81
CA LYS A 45 2.03 -13.79 18.03
C LYS A 45 1.55 -15.13 18.60
N SER A 46 0.61 -15.12 19.53
CA SER A 46 -0.01 -16.33 20.09
C SER A 46 -0.65 -17.20 19.02
N ALA A 47 -1.37 -16.58 18.07
CA ALA A 47 -1.99 -17.30 16.95
C ALA A 47 -0.93 -17.83 15.96
N SER A 48 0.16 -17.10 15.71
CA SER A 48 1.28 -17.59 14.90
C SER A 48 1.97 -18.79 15.53
N VAL A 49 2.17 -18.79 16.85
CA VAL A 49 2.73 -19.92 17.57
C VAL A 49 1.78 -21.12 17.54
N LEU A 50 0.49 -20.92 17.78
CA LEU A 50 -0.51 -21.97 17.66
C LEU A 50 -0.48 -22.59 16.25
N TRP A 51 -0.49 -21.76 15.22
CA TRP A 51 -0.39 -22.20 13.83
C TRP A 51 0.86 -23.08 13.59
N ALA A 52 2.01 -22.69 14.11
CA ALA A 52 3.27 -23.40 13.87
C ALA A 52 3.35 -24.79 14.52
N VAL A 53 2.65 -25.00 15.64
CA VAL A 53 2.69 -26.27 16.39
C VAL A 53 1.44 -27.14 16.17
N ALA A 54 0.44 -26.65 15.48
CA ALA A 54 -0.79 -27.36 15.20
C ALA A 54 -0.64 -28.41 14.10
N ASP A 55 -1.62 -29.32 14.03
CA ASP A 55 -1.74 -30.20 12.86
C ASP A 55 -2.17 -29.44 11.60
N ALA A 56 -2.00 -30.07 10.44
CA ALA A 56 -2.25 -29.46 9.14
C ALA A 56 -3.70 -28.93 8.99
N GLY A 57 -4.69 -29.58 9.64
CA GLY A 57 -6.09 -29.14 9.57
C GLY A 57 -6.29 -27.83 10.31
N VAL A 58 -5.77 -27.72 11.51
CA VAL A 58 -5.83 -26.49 12.32
C VAL A 58 -4.98 -25.38 11.68
N GLN A 59 -3.78 -25.71 11.14
CA GLN A 59 -2.99 -24.75 10.39
C GLN A 59 -3.76 -24.12 9.22
N ALA A 60 -4.45 -24.96 8.43
CA ALA A 60 -5.24 -24.49 7.30
C ALA A 60 -6.39 -23.56 7.73
N LEU A 61 -7.09 -23.88 8.82
CA LEU A 61 -8.18 -23.05 9.34
C LEU A 61 -7.69 -21.68 9.85
N ILE A 62 -6.53 -21.64 10.52
CA ILE A 62 -5.93 -20.38 10.97
C ILE A 62 -5.48 -19.53 9.77
N ALA A 63 -4.84 -20.14 8.77
CA ALA A 63 -4.45 -19.44 7.55
C ALA A 63 -5.67 -18.93 6.78
N GLU A 64 -6.76 -19.72 6.69
CA GLU A 64 -8.01 -19.29 6.07
C GLU A 64 -8.64 -18.11 6.80
N ALA A 65 -8.67 -18.11 8.13
CA ALA A 65 -9.16 -17.00 8.93
C ALA A 65 -8.37 -15.72 8.65
N HIS A 66 -7.04 -15.83 8.54
CA HIS A 66 -6.15 -14.73 8.19
C HIS A 66 -6.43 -14.21 6.77
N HIS A 67 -6.49 -15.08 5.78
CA HIS A 67 -6.76 -14.69 4.39
C HIS A 67 -8.13 -14.03 4.21
N ARG A 68 -9.16 -14.50 4.93
CA ARG A 68 -10.48 -13.86 4.94
C ARG A 68 -10.41 -12.46 5.52
N ALA A 69 -9.71 -12.28 6.64
CA ALA A 69 -9.51 -10.95 7.24
C ALA A 69 -8.77 -10.00 6.27
N VAL A 70 -7.71 -10.47 5.63
CA VAL A 70 -6.99 -9.69 4.61
C VAL A 70 -7.90 -9.30 3.44
N ALA A 71 -8.72 -10.23 2.95
CA ALA A 71 -9.64 -9.97 1.84
C ALA A 71 -10.72 -8.94 2.21
N GLU A 72 -11.29 -9.03 3.42
CA GLU A 72 -12.29 -8.08 3.91
C GLU A 72 -11.69 -6.68 4.07
N VAL A 73 -10.47 -6.58 4.61
CA VAL A 73 -9.77 -5.29 4.75
C VAL A 73 -9.40 -4.71 3.38
N ALA A 74 -8.97 -5.53 2.44
CA ALA A 74 -8.67 -5.07 1.08
C ALA A 74 -9.92 -4.53 0.37
N ALA A 75 -11.07 -5.20 0.52
CA ALA A 75 -12.36 -4.74 0.01
C ALA A 75 -12.82 -3.43 0.68
N PHE A 76 -12.61 -3.29 2.00
CA PHE A 76 -12.87 -2.05 2.72
C PHE A 76 -11.95 -0.92 2.22
N MET A 77 -10.66 -1.21 2.04
CA MET A 77 -9.67 -0.25 1.54
C MET A 77 -10.06 0.26 0.15
N GLU A 78 -10.49 -0.61 -0.75
CA GLU A 78 -10.93 -0.22 -2.09
C GLU A 78 -12.13 0.72 -2.02
N ARG A 79 -13.11 0.41 -1.18
CA ARG A 79 -14.38 1.15 -1.12
C ARG A 79 -14.29 2.46 -0.35
N GLU A 80 -13.53 2.50 0.76
CA GLU A 80 -13.59 3.60 1.73
C GLU A 80 -12.31 4.45 1.80
N VAL A 81 -11.17 3.91 1.32
CA VAL A 81 -9.86 4.55 1.51
C VAL A 81 -9.22 4.96 0.21
N ALA A 82 -9.30 4.09 -0.80
CA ALA A 82 -8.60 4.27 -2.05
C ALA A 82 -9.22 5.41 -2.86
N ALA A 83 -8.39 6.37 -3.24
CA ALA A 83 -8.80 7.50 -4.04
C ALA A 83 -7.70 7.94 -5.00
N THR A 84 -8.05 8.75 -5.97
CA THR A 84 -7.11 9.47 -6.83
C THR A 84 -7.40 10.96 -6.79
N ARG A 85 -6.49 11.76 -7.33
CA ARG A 85 -6.69 13.20 -7.48
C ARG A 85 -6.81 13.58 -8.94
N THR A 86 -7.76 14.44 -9.22
CA THR A 86 -7.95 15.06 -10.53
C THR A 86 -8.01 16.58 -10.40
N GLY A 87 -7.59 17.32 -11.42
CA GLY A 87 -7.56 18.78 -11.43
C GLY A 87 -6.27 19.32 -12.04
N ALA A 88 -6.21 20.63 -12.23
CA ALA A 88 -5.05 21.30 -12.78
C ALA A 88 -3.94 21.40 -11.71
N THR A 89 -2.76 20.92 -12.04
CA THR A 89 -1.54 21.06 -11.21
C THR A 89 -0.84 22.41 -11.43
N ALA A 90 -1.32 23.24 -12.35
CA ALA A 90 -0.77 24.56 -12.67
C ALA A 90 -1.87 25.63 -12.52
N GLY A 91 -1.61 26.65 -11.70
CA GLY A 91 -2.51 27.75 -11.41
C GLY A 91 -3.49 27.48 -10.27
N ASP A 92 -4.46 28.35 -10.07
CA ASP A 92 -5.51 28.28 -9.02
C ASP A 92 -6.54 27.14 -9.20
N GLY A 93 -6.17 26.11 -9.95
CA GLY A 93 -7.04 24.97 -10.20
C GLY A 93 -7.27 24.12 -8.94
N ALA A 94 -8.53 23.95 -8.54
CA ALA A 94 -8.90 23.06 -7.45
C ALA A 94 -8.54 21.60 -7.80
N VAL A 95 -7.88 20.92 -6.86
CA VAL A 95 -7.63 19.48 -6.94
C VAL A 95 -8.76 18.78 -6.19
N ALA A 96 -9.53 17.98 -6.91
CA ALA A 96 -10.58 17.16 -6.34
C ALA A 96 -10.06 15.73 -6.07
N GLN A 97 -10.44 15.17 -4.94
CA GLN A 97 -10.32 13.75 -4.66
C GLN A 97 -11.48 13.01 -5.34
N VAL A 98 -11.18 11.90 -5.97
CA VAL A 98 -12.15 11.12 -6.76
C VAL A 98 -12.03 9.65 -6.40
N ASP A 99 -13.17 9.01 -6.25
CA ASP A 99 -13.26 7.58 -5.96
C ASP A 99 -12.71 6.75 -7.11
N VAL A 100 -12.20 5.58 -6.73
CA VAL A 100 -11.63 4.61 -7.67
C VAL A 100 -12.40 3.30 -7.59
N THR A 101 -12.20 2.45 -8.59
CA THR A 101 -12.70 1.09 -8.62
C THR A 101 -11.60 0.16 -9.15
N GLY A 102 -11.55 -1.04 -8.60
CA GLY A 102 -10.62 -2.07 -9.06
C GLY A 102 -9.18 -1.82 -8.63
N LEU A 103 -8.84 -2.02 -7.37
CA LEU A 103 -7.46 -2.11 -6.94
C LEU A 103 -6.79 -3.33 -7.58
N ILE A 104 -5.57 -3.15 -8.08
CA ILE A 104 -4.74 -4.25 -8.56
C ILE A 104 -3.79 -4.60 -7.42
N ALA A 105 -4.02 -5.74 -6.79
CA ALA A 105 -3.24 -6.18 -5.64
C ALA A 105 -2.77 -7.63 -5.80
N THR A 106 -1.63 -7.94 -5.21
CA THR A 106 -1.09 -9.31 -5.11
C THR A 106 -0.69 -9.56 -3.66
N ALA A 107 -1.10 -10.70 -3.13
CA ALA A 107 -0.78 -11.14 -1.77
C ALA A 107 0.37 -12.15 -1.78
N PHE A 108 1.28 -12.03 -0.81
CA PHE A 108 2.42 -12.92 -0.60
C PHE A 108 2.46 -13.31 0.87
N ASP A 109 2.29 -14.59 1.16
CA ASP A 109 2.36 -15.12 2.52
C ASP A 109 3.79 -15.37 2.95
N HIS A 110 4.07 -14.97 4.19
CA HIS A 110 5.32 -15.28 4.89
C HIS A 110 5.00 -15.95 6.21
N PHE A 111 5.85 -16.86 6.65
CA PHE A 111 5.57 -17.76 7.77
C PHE A 111 6.49 -17.56 8.97
N ASP A 112 7.56 -16.82 8.79
CA ASP A 112 8.61 -16.59 9.79
C ASP A 112 9.00 -15.11 9.86
N SER A 113 9.54 -14.71 11.02
CA SER A 113 10.18 -13.42 11.19
C SER A 113 11.64 -13.48 10.71
N ARG A 114 12.30 -12.32 10.66
CA ARG A 114 13.75 -12.25 10.38
C ARG A 114 14.61 -13.01 11.38
N ALA A 115 14.09 -13.29 12.57
CA ALA A 115 14.75 -14.09 13.61
C ALA A 115 14.48 -15.59 13.47
N GLY A 116 13.66 -16.01 12.50
CA GLY A 116 13.32 -17.41 12.25
C GLY A 116 12.26 -17.96 13.20
N ASP A 117 11.53 -17.12 13.91
CA ASP A 117 10.42 -17.54 14.76
C ASP A 117 9.07 -17.46 14.00
N PRO A 118 8.08 -18.30 14.36
CA PRO A 118 6.78 -18.32 13.69
C PRO A 118 6.13 -16.95 13.66
N HIS A 119 5.78 -16.49 12.46
CA HIS A 119 5.15 -15.19 12.24
C HIS A 119 4.35 -15.21 10.94
N LEU A 120 3.14 -15.74 11.01
CA LEU A 120 2.25 -15.75 9.84
C LEU A 120 1.80 -14.33 9.52
N HIS A 121 2.15 -13.86 8.33
CA HIS A 121 1.77 -12.54 7.84
C HIS A 121 1.68 -12.53 6.32
N THR A 122 0.91 -11.60 5.79
CA THR A 122 0.71 -11.43 4.34
C THR A 122 1.09 -10.03 3.93
N HIS A 123 1.97 -9.90 2.93
CA HIS A 123 2.21 -8.67 2.22
C HIS A 123 1.18 -8.51 1.10
N VAL A 124 0.43 -7.42 1.12
CA VAL A 124 -0.51 -7.05 0.06
C VAL A 124 0.09 -5.90 -0.72
N VAL A 125 0.66 -6.20 -1.87
CA VAL A 125 1.29 -5.22 -2.76
C VAL A 125 0.24 -4.67 -3.72
N ILE A 126 -0.11 -3.41 -3.54
CA ILE A 126 -1.12 -2.69 -4.33
C ILE A 126 -0.42 -1.83 -5.37
N SER A 127 -0.73 -2.04 -6.65
CA SER A 127 -0.22 -1.20 -7.73
C SER A 127 -0.65 0.27 -7.56
N ASN A 128 0.26 1.21 -7.85
CA ASN A 128 -0.09 2.63 -7.87
C ASN A 128 -0.89 3.00 -9.14
N LYS A 129 -1.88 2.19 -9.47
CA LYS A 129 -2.80 2.40 -10.59
C LYS A 129 -4.20 1.95 -10.20
N ALA A 130 -5.16 2.87 -10.35
CA ALA A 130 -6.57 2.56 -10.18
C ALA A 130 -7.41 3.26 -11.25
N LYS A 131 -8.56 2.70 -11.52
CA LYS A 131 -9.51 3.23 -12.48
C LYS A 131 -10.46 4.19 -11.75
N THR A 132 -10.64 5.40 -12.26
CA THR A 132 -11.55 6.37 -11.64
C THR A 132 -13.00 6.04 -11.95
N VAL A 133 -13.86 6.23 -10.97
CA VAL A 133 -15.33 6.13 -11.16
C VAL A 133 -15.82 7.25 -12.09
N LEU A 134 -15.21 8.44 -12.01
CA LEU A 134 -15.66 9.64 -12.71
C LEU A 134 -15.64 9.49 -14.26
N ASP A 135 -14.56 8.98 -14.82
CA ASP A 135 -14.36 8.95 -16.29
C ASP A 135 -13.71 7.65 -16.78
N GLY A 136 -13.55 6.66 -15.92
CA GLY A 136 -12.99 5.35 -16.22
C GLY A 136 -11.52 5.35 -16.62
N LYS A 137 -10.78 6.46 -16.44
CA LYS A 137 -9.36 6.54 -16.79
C LYS A 137 -8.48 5.98 -15.67
N TRP A 138 -7.36 5.41 -16.06
CA TRP A 138 -6.34 4.94 -15.14
C TRP A 138 -5.50 6.11 -14.62
N ARG A 139 -5.39 6.22 -13.29
CA ARG A 139 -4.61 7.25 -12.60
C ARG A 139 -3.80 6.65 -11.46
N SER A 140 -2.84 7.41 -10.96
CA SER A 140 -2.11 7.06 -9.74
C SER A 140 -3.01 7.24 -8.53
N LEU A 141 -2.92 6.30 -7.57
CA LEU A 141 -3.56 6.42 -6.27
C LEU A 141 -3.03 7.63 -5.50
N ASP A 142 -3.87 8.25 -4.71
CA ASP A 142 -3.44 9.20 -3.68
C ASP A 142 -2.91 8.44 -2.48
N GLY A 143 -1.61 8.51 -2.24
CA GLY A 143 -0.97 7.83 -1.12
C GLY A 143 -1.36 8.38 0.26
N ARG A 144 -1.89 9.60 0.36
CA ARG A 144 -2.23 10.20 1.66
C ARG A 144 -3.32 9.44 2.41
N PRO A 145 -4.52 9.21 1.83
CA PRO A 145 -5.54 8.40 2.49
C PRO A 145 -5.03 7.01 2.86
N MET A 146 -4.27 6.37 1.96
CA MET A 146 -3.69 5.05 2.18
C MET A 146 -2.78 5.03 3.42
N HIS A 147 -1.87 5.99 3.54
CA HIS A 147 -0.98 6.09 4.71
C HIS A 147 -1.71 6.48 5.99
N THR A 148 -2.70 7.37 5.91
CA THR A 148 -3.46 7.79 7.08
C THR A 148 -4.29 6.64 7.66
N ALA A 149 -4.80 5.76 6.82
CA ALA A 149 -5.65 4.64 7.22
C ALA A 149 -4.88 3.44 7.80
N VAL A 150 -3.54 3.38 7.72
CA VAL A 150 -2.73 2.19 8.07
C VAL A 150 -3.10 1.61 9.44
N VAL A 151 -3.20 2.45 10.48
CA VAL A 151 -3.53 1.99 11.83
C VAL A 151 -4.95 1.41 11.89
N ALA A 152 -5.93 2.12 11.32
CA ALA A 152 -7.31 1.65 11.30
C ALA A 152 -7.48 0.34 10.51
N LEU A 153 -6.77 0.18 9.40
CA LEU A 153 -6.78 -1.05 8.61
C LEU A 153 -6.14 -2.22 9.37
N SER A 154 -5.07 -1.95 10.14
CA SER A 154 -4.45 -2.96 11.01
C SER A 154 -5.39 -3.42 12.12
N GLU A 155 -6.04 -2.49 12.81
CA GLU A 155 -7.01 -2.81 13.86
C GLU A 155 -8.25 -3.54 13.29
N LEU A 156 -8.72 -3.15 12.11
CA LEU A 156 -9.81 -3.85 11.43
C LEU A 156 -9.41 -5.29 11.09
N HIS A 157 -8.20 -5.50 10.56
CA HIS A 157 -7.70 -6.84 10.28
C HIS A 157 -7.66 -7.71 11.55
N GLU A 158 -7.10 -7.18 12.65
CA GLU A 158 -7.04 -7.91 13.90
C GLU A 158 -8.45 -8.26 14.43
N ALA A 159 -9.40 -7.33 14.36
CA ALA A 159 -10.77 -7.56 14.82
C ALA A 159 -11.49 -8.63 13.98
N VAL A 160 -11.37 -8.56 12.66
CA VAL A 160 -11.97 -9.56 11.74
C VAL A 160 -11.32 -10.94 11.93
N PHE A 161 -10.00 -10.99 12.03
CA PHE A 161 -9.26 -12.22 12.31
C PHE A 161 -9.71 -12.84 13.65
N ALA A 162 -9.81 -12.03 14.71
CA ALA A 162 -10.24 -12.49 16.02
C ALA A 162 -11.67 -13.04 15.99
N ASP A 163 -12.58 -12.40 15.27
CA ASP A 163 -13.96 -12.88 15.09
C ASP A 163 -13.99 -14.25 14.39
N HIS A 164 -13.23 -14.42 13.29
CA HIS A 164 -13.12 -15.69 12.59
C HIS A 164 -12.56 -16.80 13.48
N MET A 165 -11.49 -16.52 14.24
CA MET A 165 -10.90 -17.47 15.18
C MET A 165 -11.86 -17.86 16.29
N THR A 166 -12.58 -16.88 16.86
CA THR A 166 -13.58 -17.14 17.89
C THR A 166 -14.70 -18.04 17.38
N ARG A 167 -15.19 -17.79 16.18
CA ARG A 167 -16.25 -18.61 15.56
C ARG A 167 -15.78 -20.01 15.21
N THR A 168 -14.53 -20.16 14.76
CA THR A 168 -14.00 -21.44 14.29
C THR A 168 -13.54 -22.33 15.43
N PHE A 169 -12.89 -21.76 16.45
CA PHE A 169 -12.23 -22.52 17.52
C PHE A 169 -12.83 -22.27 18.92
N GLY A 170 -13.75 -21.33 19.08
CA GLY A 170 -14.29 -20.94 20.38
C GLY A 170 -13.26 -20.29 21.30
N VAL A 171 -12.16 -19.71 20.73
CA VAL A 171 -11.14 -19.05 21.53
C VAL A 171 -11.64 -17.73 22.10
N SER A 172 -11.12 -17.36 23.27
CA SER A 172 -11.28 -16.04 23.86
C SER A 172 -9.99 -15.23 23.77
N TRP A 173 -10.12 -13.93 23.79
CA TRP A 173 -9.00 -13.00 23.64
C TRP A 173 -8.80 -12.22 24.93
N GLU A 174 -7.57 -12.14 25.39
CA GLU A 174 -7.19 -11.27 26.48
C GLU A 174 -7.04 -9.83 26.00
N ALA A 175 -7.39 -8.87 26.85
CA ALA A 175 -7.15 -7.47 26.57
C ALA A 175 -5.64 -7.25 26.38
N ARG A 176 -5.28 -6.52 25.31
CA ARG A 176 -3.88 -6.14 25.06
C ARG A 176 -3.42 -5.25 26.22
N GLU A 177 -2.45 -5.70 27.01
CA GLU A 177 -1.77 -4.79 27.90
C GLU A 177 -1.10 -3.69 27.07
N MET A 178 -1.45 -2.44 27.34
CA MET A 178 -0.79 -1.29 26.73
C MET A 178 0.71 -1.45 26.93
N GLY A 179 1.43 -1.59 25.82
CA GLY A 179 2.87 -1.85 25.87
C GLY A 179 3.58 -0.84 26.76
N ARG A 180 4.56 -1.33 27.52
CA ARG A 180 5.44 -0.47 28.32
C ARG A 180 5.94 0.67 27.45
N ASP A 181 5.86 1.89 27.99
CA ASP A 181 6.47 3.06 27.41
C ASP A 181 7.87 2.70 26.89
N ARG A 182 8.10 2.91 25.61
CA ARG A 182 9.46 2.84 25.08
C ARG A 182 10.18 4.11 25.57
N ASN A 183 10.89 3.97 26.69
CA ASN A 183 11.90 4.93 27.10
C ASN A 183 13.10 4.87 26.15
#